data_74dd8a0b214bb4326aff249c070c7272
#
_entry.id   74dd8a0b214bb4326aff249c070c7272
#
_cell.length_a   1.000
_cell.length_b   1.000
_cell.length_c   1.000
_cell.angle_alpha   90.00
_cell.angle_beta   90.00
_cell.angle_gamma   90.00
#
_symmetry.space_group_name_H-M   'P 1'
#
loop_
_entity.id
_entity.type
_entity.pdbx_description
1 polymer ?
#
loop_
_entity_poly.entity_id
_entity_poly.type
_entity_poly.pdbx_seq_one_letter_code
_entity_poly.pdbx_strand_id
1 'polypeptide(L)'
;MKNLDIIKNKKIFITIAAVFILVGIVSFAIQQFNIDIDFSGGTEIQLNIGKEVTNDDCNKINDIIEEKLGKKYVSSTTKSSADANMAVIRTGTAELTNEQQATLLEALDAEFGINHNEVECEINSVSATIGSRLLKTAIWSVI
;
A
#
# COMPACT_ATOMS: atom_id res chain seq x y z
N MET A 1 -45.32 2.40 22.03
CA MET A 1 -44.08 1.89 21.38
C MET A 1 -44.32 0.42 21.07
N LYS A 2 -44.21 0.00 19.79
CA LYS A 2 -44.34 -1.44 19.44
C LYS A 2 -43.11 -2.16 20.02
N ASN A 3 -43.32 -3.05 20.97
CA ASN A 3 -42.29 -3.93 21.47
C ASN A 3 -41.79 -4.81 20.32
N LEU A 4 -40.57 -4.61 19.89
CA LEU A 4 -39.90 -5.46 18.91
C LEU A 4 -39.60 -6.80 19.57
N ASP A 5 -40.48 -7.79 19.34
CA ASP A 5 -40.29 -9.16 19.82
C ASP A 5 -39.16 -9.84 19.06
N ILE A 6 -37.91 -9.56 19.49
CA ILE A 6 -36.68 -10.03 18.86
C ILE A 6 -36.62 -11.56 18.78
N ILE A 7 -37.09 -12.22 19.86
CA ILE A 7 -37.09 -13.68 19.95
C ILE A 7 -38.08 -14.31 18.96
N LYS A 8 -39.24 -13.70 18.76
CA LYS A 8 -40.26 -14.17 17.82
C LYS A 8 -39.83 -13.98 16.36
N ASN A 9 -39.08 -12.89 16.09
CA ASN A 9 -38.64 -12.51 14.76
C ASN A 9 -37.15 -12.83 14.51
N LYS A 10 -36.54 -13.76 15.26
CA LYS A 10 -35.11 -14.10 15.17
C LYS A 10 -34.63 -14.40 13.75
N LYS A 11 -35.48 -15.01 12.91
CA LYS A 11 -35.15 -15.32 11.51
C LYS A 11 -34.89 -14.04 10.70
N ILE A 12 -35.69 -12.99 10.92
CA ILE A 12 -35.53 -11.70 10.22
C ILE A 12 -34.24 -11.05 10.61
N PHE A 13 -33.88 -11.00 11.91
CA PHE A 13 -32.65 -10.45 12.38
C PHE A 13 -31.43 -11.22 11.86
N ILE A 14 -31.48 -12.55 11.84
CA ILE A 14 -30.43 -13.40 11.28
C ILE A 14 -30.28 -13.13 9.78
N THR A 15 -31.37 -13.00 9.03
CA THR A 15 -31.32 -12.71 7.59
C THR A 15 -30.69 -11.33 7.34
N ILE A 16 -31.09 -10.32 8.10
CA ILE A 16 -30.49 -8.97 7.99
C ILE A 16 -28.98 -9.03 8.27
N ALA A 17 -28.58 -9.69 9.36
CA ALA A 17 -27.16 -9.85 9.68
C ALA A 17 -26.39 -10.59 8.57
N ALA A 18 -26.97 -11.66 8.01
CA ALA A 18 -26.38 -12.41 6.91
C ALA A 18 -26.20 -11.54 5.65
N VAL A 19 -27.19 -10.70 5.33
CA VAL A 19 -27.10 -9.75 4.21
C VAL A 19 -25.95 -8.74 4.43
N PHE A 20 -25.83 -8.17 5.63
CA PHE A 20 -24.74 -7.24 5.96
C PHE A 20 -23.38 -7.90 5.84
N ILE A 21 -23.22 -9.13 6.32
CA ILE A 21 -21.99 -9.90 6.19
C ILE A 21 -21.66 -10.16 4.72
N LEU A 22 -22.66 -10.54 3.93
CA LEU A 22 -22.49 -10.81 2.51
C LEU A 22 -22.06 -9.55 1.74
N VAL A 23 -22.72 -8.42 2.00
CA VAL A 23 -22.33 -7.11 1.43
C VAL A 23 -20.90 -6.75 1.84
N GLY A 24 -20.50 -6.98 3.10
CA GLY A 24 -19.15 -6.77 3.57
C GLY A 24 -18.13 -7.62 2.82
N ILE A 25 -18.40 -8.90 2.61
CA ILE A 25 -17.51 -9.82 1.87
C ILE A 25 -17.40 -9.39 0.40
N VAL A 26 -18.51 -9.03 -0.25
CA VAL A 26 -18.49 -8.56 -1.65
C VAL A 26 -17.72 -7.24 -1.77
N SER A 27 -17.96 -6.29 -0.87
CA SER A 27 -17.21 -5.02 -0.84
C SER A 27 -15.71 -5.25 -0.65
N PHE A 28 -15.36 -6.15 0.24
CA PHE A 28 -13.97 -6.58 0.47
C PHE A 28 -13.32 -7.15 -0.80
N ALA A 29 -14.03 -8.01 -1.54
CA ALA A 29 -13.53 -8.63 -2.76
C ALA A 29 -13.35 -7.62 -3.92
N ILE A 30 -14.20 -6.58 -3.98
CA ILE A 30 -14.15 -5.56 -5.03
C ILE A 30 -13.08 -4.51 -4.76
N GLN A 31 -12.92 -4.07 -3.52
CA GLN A 31 -12.03 -2.96 -3.16
C GLN A 31 -10.56 -3.34 -3.07
N GLN A 32 -10.20 -4.62 -3.20
CA GLN A 32 -8.83 -5.13 -3.10
C GLN A 32 -8.02 -4.40 -2.03
N PHE A 33 -7.72 -5.06 -0.93
CA PHE A 33 -6.89 -4.45 0.14
C PHE A 33 -5.54 -4.03 -0.43
N ASN A 34 -5.19 -2.75 -0.30
CA ASN A 34 -3.79 -2.32 -0.35
C ASN A 34 -3.10 -2.88 0.90
N ILE A 35 -2.65 -4.11 0.78
CA ILE A 35 -1.90 -4.79 1.83
C ILE A 35 -0.55 -4.09 1.93
N ASP A 36 -0.21 -3.61 3.12
CA ASP A 36 1.06 -2.95 3.38
C ASP A 36 2.23 -3.89 3.07
N ILE A 37 3.40 -3.32 2.79
CA ILE A 37 4.62 -4.09 2.48
C ILE A 37 4.98 -5.09 3.57
N ASP A 38 4.60 -4.85 4.81
CA ASP A 38 4.79 -5.78 5.93
C ASP A 38 4.14 -7.15 5.69
N PHE A 39 3.06 -7.20 4.91
CA PHE A 39 2.32 -8.43 4.61
C PHE A 39 2.51 -8.92 3.18
N SER A 40 2.69 -8.01 2.22
CA SER A 40 2.89 -8.35 0.81
C SER A 40 4.36 -8.56 0.44
N GLY A 41 5.28 -8.01 1.24
CA GLY A 41 6.66 -7.78 0.86
C GLY A 41 6.79 -6.62 -0.12
N GLY A 42 8.00 -6.20 -0.39
CA GLY A 42 8.32 -5.08 -1.29
C GLY A 42 9.28 -4.08 -0.64
N THR A 43 9.45 -2.94 -1.30
CA THR A 43 10.27 -1.84 -0.78
C THR A 43 9.43 -0.57 -0.70
N GLU A 44 9.46 0.10 0.44
CA GLU A 44 8.94 1.45 0.63
C GLU A 44 10.11 2.44 0.67
N ILE A 45 10.03 3.47 -0.14
CA ILE A 45 10.98 4.57 -0.16
C ILE A 45 10.22 5.84 0.20
N GLN A 46 10.62 6.50 1.27
CA GLN A 46 10.14 7.82 1.63
C GLN A 46 11.21 8.83 1.20
N LEU A 47 10.87 9.69 0.25
CA LEU A 47 11.80 10.63 -0.37
C LEU A 47 11.24 12.04 -0.34
N ASN A 48 12.01 12.97 0.22
CA ASN A 48 11.69 14.39 0.17
C ASN A 48 12.09 14.95 -1.21
N ILE A 49 11.10 15.38 -2.01
CA ILE A 49 11.34 15.91 -3.35
C ILE A 49 11.60 17.42 -3.39
N GLY A 50 11.77 18.06 -2.21
CA GLY A 50 12.07 19.49 -2.09
C GLY A 50 10.91 20.44 -2.39
N LYS A 51 9.74 19.92 -2.71
CA LYS A 51 8.49 20.66 -2.98
C LYS A 51 7.28 19.85 -2.56
N GLU A 52 6.12 20.51 -2.44
CA GLU A 52 4.87 19.81 -2.16
C GLU A 52 4.56 18.75 -3.23
N VAL A 53 4.35 17.51 -2.79
CA VAL A 53 4.02 16.37 -3.65
C VAL A 53 2.62 16.52 -4.21
N THR A 54 2.50 16.50 -5.53
CA THR A 54 1.24 16.53 -6.26
C THR A 54 0.90 15.15 -6.84
N ASN A 55 -0.35 14.97 -7.29
CA ASN A 55 -0.74 13.75 -7.99
C ASN A 55 0.06 13.55 -9.31
N ASP A 56 0.43 14.64 -9.97
CA ASP A 56 1.26 14.58 -11.18
C ASP A 56 2.68 14.10 -10.87
N ASP A 57 3.24 14.51 -9.74
CA ASP A 57 4.54 14.02 -9.27
C ASP A 57 4.46 12.52 -8.94
N CYS A 58 3.38 12.07 -8.28
CA CYS A 58 3.16 10.65 -8.03
C CYS A 58 3.07 9.83 -9.34
N ASN A 59 2.40 10.33 -10.36
CA ASN A 59 2.32 9.68 -11.67
C ASN A 59 3.69 9.60 -12.34
N LYS A 60 4.45 10.70 -12.34
CA LYS A 60 5.83 10.71 -12.88
C LYS A 60 6.74 9.71 -12.18
N ILE A 61 6.66 9.60 -10.85
CA ILE A 61 7.41 8.62 -10.08
C ILE A 61 7.04 7.20 -10.53
N ASN A 62 5.74 6.92 -10.70
CA ASN A 62 5.29 5.62 -11.17
C ASN A 62 5.78 5.30 -12.60
N ASP A 63 5.78 6.30 -13.49
CA ASP A 63 6.30 6.16 -14.85
C ASP A 63 7.81 5.86 -14.84
N ILE A 64 8.58 6.51 -13.98
CA ILE A 64 10.02 6.26 -13.81
C ILE A 64 10.24 4.83 -13.29
N ILE A 65 9.45 4.37 -12.32
CA ILE A 65 9.54 2.99 -11.81
C ILE A 65 9.25 1.99 -12.94
N GLU A 66 8.21 2.24 -13.73
CA GLU A 66 7.87 1.37 -14.87
C GLU A 66 8.98 1.33 -15.91
N GLU A 67 9.59 2.48 -16.24
CA GLU A 67 10.66 2.59 -17.23
C GLU A 67 11.96 1.92 -16.75
N LYS A 68 12.38 2.16 -15.52
CA LYS A 68 13.69 1.71 -15.00
C LYS A 68 13.66 0.29 -14.45
N LEU A 69 12.58 -0.10 -13.81
CA LEU A 69 12.47 -1.39 -13.12
C LEU A 69 11.45 -2.33 -13.76
N GLY A 70 10.50 -1.78 -14.50
CA GLY A 70 9.43 -2.52 -15.16
C GLY A 70 8.11 -2.51 -14.38
N LYS A 71 7.03 -2.72 -15.11
CA LYS A 71 5.64 -2.60 -14.64
C LYS A 71 5.32 -3.41 -13.37
N LYS A 72 5.98 -4.55 -13.16
CA LYS A 72 5.76 -5.42 -11.99
C LYS A 72 6.15 -4.77 -10.66
N TYR A 73 7.00 -3.73 -10.70
CA TYR A 73 7.45 -3.02 -9.50
C TYR A 73 6.58 -1.79 -9.18
N VAL A 74 5.72 -1.37 -10.10
CA VAL A 74 4.77 -0.27 -9.84
C VAL A 74 3.68 -0.78 -8.90
N SER A 75 3.55 -0.18 -7.73
CA SER A 75 2.46 -0.47 -6.79
C SER A 75 1.68 0.79 -6.46
N SER A 76 2.25 1.68 -5.67
CA SER A 76 1.61 2.96 -5.37
C SER A 76 2.63 4.01 -4.97
N THR A 77 2.41 5.23 -5.43
CA THR A 77 3.10 6.41 -4.93
C THR A 77 2.06 7.37 -4.36
N THR A 78 2.28 7.84 -3.15
CA THR A 78 1.36 8.73 -2.44
C THR A 78 2.14 9.84 -1.75
N LYS A 79 1.45 10.95 -1.46
CA LYS A 79 1.96 12.01 -0.58
C LYS A 79 1.92 11.51 0.87
N SER A 80 2.95 11.80 1.66
CA SER A 80 2.96 11.54 3.08
C SER A 80 1.90 12.39 3.81
N SER A 81 1.27 11.81 4.82
CA SER A 81 0.35 12.54 5.72
C SER A 81 1.11 13.40 6.74
N ALA A 82 2.37 13.08 7.01
CA ALA A 82 3.19 13.77 8.01
C ALA A 82 3.94 14.97 7.41
N ASP A 83 4.42 14.86 6.18
CA ASP A 83 5.13 15.91 5.46
C ASP A 83 4.64 16.03 4.02
N ALA A 84 4.21 17.23 3.64
CA ALA A 84 3.69 17.53 2.31
C ALA A 84 4.73 17.38 1.20
N ASN A 85 6.02 17.50 1.50
CA ASN A 85 7.13 17.40 0.55
C ASN A 85 7.66 15.96 0.42
N MET A 86 7.15 15.04 1.24
CA MET A 86 7.57 13.66 1.28
C MET A 86 6.71 12.79 0.37
N ALA A 87 7.31 12.17 -0.62
CA ALA A 87 6.70 11.12 -1.44
C ALA A 87 6.92 9.76 -0.77
N VAL A 88 5.85 8.98 -0.62
CA VAL A 88 5.90 7.59 -0.14
C VAL A 88 5.70 6.68 -1.34
N ILE A 89 6.76 6.04 -1.76
CA ILE A 89 6.84 5.17 -2.93
C ILE A 89 6.81 3.72 -2.45
N ARG A 90 5.80 2.95 -2.84
CA ARG A 90 5.73 1.52 -2.57
C ARG A 90 5.93 0.76 -3.85
N THR A 91 6.93 -0.10 -3.88
CA THR A 91 7.13 -1.00 -5.01
C THR A 91 6.28 -2.26 -4.86
N GLY A 92 6.07 -2.99 -5.96
CA GLY A 92 5.33 -4.25 -5.94
C GLY A 92 6.02 -5.32 -5.07
N THR A 93 5.46 -6.51 -5.05
CA THR A 93 5.75 -7.62 -4.12
C THR A 93 7.19 -8.13 -4.06
N ALA A 94 8.10 -7.59 -4.85
CA ALA A 94 9.52 -7.97 -4.86
C ALA A 94 10.35 -6.88 -4.17
N GLU A 95 11.17 -7.29 -3.22
CA GLU A 95 12.21 -6.44 -2.64
C GLU A 95 13.17 -5.98 -3.76
N LEU A 96 13.50 -4.68 -3.78
CA LEU A 96 14.46 -4.12 -4.71
C LEU A 96 15.88 -4.49 -4.27
N THR A 97 16.69 -4.92 -5.24
CA THR A 97 18.13 -5.08 -5.00
C THR A 97 18.79 -3.72 -4.81
N ASN A 98 19.99 -3.69 -4.19
CA ASN A 98 20.75 -2.46 -4.00
C ASN A 98 21.01 -1.72 -5.31
N GLU A 99 21.27 -2.45 -6.40
CA GLU A 99 21.45 -1.87 -7.74
C GLU A 99 20.17 -1.23 -8.27
N GLN A 100 19.02 -1.89 -8.07
CA GLN A 100 17.73 -1.36 -8.48
C GLN A 100 17.33 -0.12 -7.67
N GLN A 101 17.63 -0.12 -6.36
CA GLN A 101 17.40 1.04 -5.50
C GLN A 101 18.25 2.23 -5.96
N ALA A 102 19.55 2.02 -6.22
CA ALA A 102 20.45 3.07 -6.71
C ALA A 102 19.98 3.62 -8.06
N THR A 103 19.64 2.75 -9.01
CA THR A 103 19.14 3.16 -10.34
C THR A 103 17.87 3.99 -10.23
N LEU A 104 16.94 3.60 -9.35
CA LEU A 104 15.69 4.34 -9.13
C LEU A 104 15.96 5.69 -8.49
N LEU A 105 16.78 5.75 -7.44
CA LEU A 105 17.10 7.00 -6.75
C LEU A 105 17.82 7.99 -7.66
N GLU A 106 18.80 7.54 -8.46
CA GLU A 106 19.47 8.38 -9.45
C GLU A 106 18.50 8.96 -10.50
N ALA A 107 17.52 8.16 -10.93
CA ALA A 107 16.51 8.62 -11.87
C ALA A 107 15.56 9.66 -11.23
N LEU A 108 15.19 9.47 -9.97
CA LEU A 108 14.37 10.41 -9.21
C LEU A 108 15.15 11.72 -8.92
N ASP A 109 16.43 11.63 -8.58
CA ASP A 109 17.30 12.80 -8.39
C ASP A 109 17.35 13.64 -9.67
N ALA A 110 17.51 13.00 -10.83
CA ALA A 110 17.56 13.69 -12.12
C ALA A 110 16.22 14.35 -12.48
N GLU A 111 15.08 13.72 -12.19
CA GLU A 111 13.75 14.26 -12.51
C GLU A 111 13.36 15.41 -11.59
N PHE A 112 13.63 15.30 -10.29
CA PHE A 112 13.23 16.31 -9.31
C PHE A 112 14.34 17.33 -8.99
N GLY A 113 15.55 17.15 -9.54
CA GLY A 113 16.69 18.05 -9.30
C GLY A 113 17.16 18.03 -7.84
N ILE A 114 17.08 16.89 -7.18
CA ILE A 114 17.49 16.66 -5.79
C ILE A 114 18.73 15.77 -5.73
N ASN A 115 19.26 15.58 -4.53
CA ASN A 115 20.28 14.58 -4.24
C ASN A 115 19.79 13.76 -3.04
N HIS A 116 19.41 12.50 -3.25
CA HIS A 116 18.86 11.63 -2.21
C HIS A 116 19.77 11.43 -1.00
N ASN A 117 21.09 11.72 -1.14
CA ASN A 117 22.04 11.68 -0.02
C ASN A 117 22.02 12.95 0.84
N GLU A 118 21.43 14.04 0.34
CA GLU A 118 21.38 15.35 1.00
C GLU A 118 19.98 15.71 1.52
N VAL A 119 18.95 15.02 1.00
CA VAL A 119 17.56 15.16 1.43
C VAL A 119 17.16 14.02 2.34
N GLU A 120 16.02 14.17 3.03
CA GLU A 120 15.47 13.10 3.85
C GLU A 120 14.99 11.95 2.94
N CYS A 121 15.70 10.82 3.04
CA CYS A 121 15.40 9.61 2.29
C CYS A 121 15.48 8.39 3.22
N GLU A 122 14.35 7.67 3.37
CA GLU A 122 14.27 6.45 4.16
C GLU A 122 13.84 5.29 3.26
N ILE A 123 14.57 4.17 3.35
CA ILE A 123 14.28 2.96 2.56
C ILE A 123 14.00 1.80 3.50
N ASN A 124 12.79 1.27 3.42
CA ASN A 124 12.34 0.11 4.18
C ASN A 124 12.02 -1.03 3.21
N SER A 125 12.65 -2.19 3.40
CA SER A 125 12.44 -3.36 2.56
C SER A 125 11.97 -4.56 3.39
N VAL A 126 10.94 -5.23 2.91
CA VAL A 126 10.41 -6.45 3.53
C VAL A 126 10.39 -7.57 2.49
N SER A 127 11.08 -8.68 2.82
CA SER A 127 11.07 -9.85 1.95
C SER A 127 9.66 -10.45 1.82
N ALA A 128 9.24 -10.78 0.60
CA ALA A 128 7.96 -11.41 0.31
C ALA A 128 7.72 -12.70 1.11
N THR A 129 8.79 -13.41 1.48
CA THR A 129 8.71 -14.62 2.32
C THR A 129 8.28 -14.29 3.75
N ILE A 130 8.78 -13.19 4.31
CA ILE A 130 8.41 -12.73 5.66
C ILE A 130 6.97 -12.22 5.63
N GLY A 131 6.61 -11.35 4.69
CA GLY A 131 5.26 -10.82 4.53
C GLY A 131 4.21 -11.92 4.39
N SER A 132 4.43 -12.90 3.51
CA SER A 132 3.50 -14.02 3.32
C SER A 132 3.36 -14.91 4.57
N ARG A 133 4.43 -15.09 5.36
CA ARG A 133 4.39 -15.83 6.61
C ARG A 133 3.57 -15.09 7.68
N LEU A 134 3.76 -13.78 7.81
CA LEU A 134 2.99 -12.93 8.72
C LEU A 134 1.50 -12.96 8.38
N LEU A 135 1.14 -12.81 7.10
CA LEU A 135 -0.25 -12.87 6.64
C LEU A 135 -0.90 -14.22 6.96
N LYS A 136 -0.20 -15.34 6.67
CA LYS A 136 -0.70 -16.67 7.01
C LYS A 136 -0.92 -16.84 8.51
N THR A 137 0.05 -16.42 9.33
CA THR A 137 -0.07 -16.50 10.79
C THR A 137 -1.23 -15.68 11.31
N ALA A 138 -1.43 -14.45 10.78
CA ALA A 138 -2.55 -13.59 11.15
C ALA A 138 -3.91 -14.25 10.83
N ILE A 139 -4.06 -14.83 9.64
CA ILE A 139 -5.29 -15.53 9.24
C ILE A 139 -5.55 -16.75 10.16
N TRP A 140 -4.52 -17.57 10.42
CA TRP A 140 -4.66 -18.75 11.29
C TRP A 140 -4.92 -18.41 12.75
N SER A 141 -4.59 -17.19 13.20
CA SER A 141 -4.86 -16.74 14.57
C SER A 141 -6.32 -16.34 14.80
N VAL A 142 -7.11 -16.14 13.73
CA VAL A 142 -8.51 -15.71 13.78
C VAL A 142 -9.47 -16.90 13.64
N ILE A 143 -9.00 -18.04 13.14
CA ILE A 143 -9.77 -19.27 12.93
C ILE A 143 -9.60 -20.20 14.14
#